data_3a18852b12869e4a792272768005913c
#
_entry.id   3a18852b12869e4a792272768005913c
#
_cell.length_a   1.000
_cell.length_b   1.000
_cell.length_c   1.000
_cell.angle_alpha   90.00
_cell.angle_beta   90.00
_cell.angle_gamma   90.00
#
_symmetry.space_group_name_H-M   'P 1'
#
loop_
_entity.id
_entity.type
_entity.pdbx_description
1 polymer ?
#
loop_
_entity_poly.entity_id
_entity_poly.type
_entity_poly.pdbx_seq_one_letter_code
_entity_poly.pdbx_strand_id
1 'polypeptide(L)'
;MKKIQILTWIFAALFLAAACSSGGDEPANPGGSEGGGGGEPQPEANVTSQVYKPGESGYAAFRIPAVVVSKAGTVLAFAEGRVDGSADDGNIDLLVKRSEDNGNTWSTPIKVYDDGENRCQNPAPVVLDNGRILLLFCWNERTPGSANGSG
;
A
#
# COMPACT_ATOMS: atom_id res chain seq x y z
N MET A 1 5.74 5.04 28.10
CA MET A 1 4.84 6.08 27.53
C MET A 1 4.72 5.81 26.03
N LYS A 2 3.49 5.71 25.51
CA LYS A 2 3.27 5.52 24.06
C LYS A 2 3.54 6.83 23.34
N LYS A 3 4.49 6.82 22.39
CA LYS A 3 4.75 7.97 21.54
C LYS A 3 3.99 7.79 20.22
N ILE A 4 3.36 8.84 19.73
CA ILE A 4 2.76 8.87 18.39
C ILE A 4 3.77 9.53 17.48
N GLN A 5 4.19 8.81 16.44
CA GLN A 5 5.11 9.32 15.44
C GLN A 5 4.32 9.70 14.18
N ILE A 6 4.66 10.84 13.61
CA ILE A 6 4.08 11.32 12.35
C ILE A 6 5.19 11.38 11.33
N LEU A 7 5.11 10.52 10.32
CA LEU A 7 6.08 10.46 9.23
C LEU A 7 5.41 10.95 7.94
N THR A 8 6.01 11.95 7.32
CA THR A 8 5.50 12.53 6.09
C THR A 8 6.36 12.09 4.91
N TRP A 9 5.77 11.33 3.98
CA TRP A 9 6.43 10.93 2.74
C TRP A 9 5.95 11.79 1.58
N ILE A 10 6.90 12.33 0.83
CA ILE A 10 6.64 13.04 -0.43
C ILE A 10 7.04 12.10 -1.56
N PHE A 11 6.06 11.52 -2.22
CA PHE A 11 6.31 10.77 -3.45
C PHE A 11 6.31 11.76 -4.61
N ALA A 12 7.48 12.01 -5.19
CA ALA A 12 7.59 12.73 -6.46
C ALA A 12 7.21 11.77 -7.60
N ALA A 13 6.08 12.00 -8.24
CA ALA A 13 5.73 11.30 -9.46
C ALA A 13 6.53 11.91 -10.62
N LEU A 14 7.45 11.13 -11.19
CA LEU A 14 8.15 11.49 -12.41
C LEU A 14 7.25 11.14 -13.60
N PHE A 15 6.58 12.15 -14.18
CA PHE A 15 5.85 11.99 -15.43
C PHE A 15 6.82 11.98 -16.60
N LEU A 16 6.99 10.86 -17.26
CA LEU A 16 7.53 10.80 -18.63
C LEU A 16 6.35 10.96 -19.60
N ALA A 17 6.21 12.14 -20.16
CA ALA A 17 5.29 12.38 -21.27
C ALA A 17 5.92 11.83 -22.56
N ALA A 18 5.39 10.73 -23.07
CA ALA A 18 5.66 10.30 -24.44
C ALA A 18 4.60 10.92 -25.34
N ALA A 19 5.01 11.93 -26.12
CA ALA A 19 4.23 12.46 -27.22
C ALA A 19 4.39 11.58 -28.43
N CYS A 20 3.34 10.96 -28.92
CA CYS A 20 3.27 10.44 -30.28
C CYS A 20 2.21 11.21 -31.05
N SER A 21 2.68 12.01 -31.99
CA SER A 21 1.93 12.61 -33.08
C SER A 21 2.00 11.68 -34.28
N SER A 22 0.88 11.38 -34.94
CA SER A 22 0.79 11.28 -36.39
C SER A 22 -0.67 11.23 -36.82
N GLY A 23 -1.01 12.15 -37.70
CA GLY A 23 -2.30 12.24 -38.34
C GLY A 23 -2.43 11.22 -39.51
N GLY A 24 -3.64 11.00 -39.93
CA GLY A 24 -4.01 10.23 -41.10
C GLY A 24 -5.49 10.41 -41.35
N ASP A 25 -5.80 11.10 -42.44
CA ASP A 25 -7.12 11.46 -42.92
C ASP A 25 -7.98 10.25 -43.28
N GLU A 26 -9.24 10.45 -43.12
CA GLU A 26 -10.48 9.75 -43.42
C GLU A 26 -10.73 9.35 -44.88
N PRO A 27 -11.77 8.59 -45.24
CA PRO A 27 -13.07 9.23 -45.47
C PRO A 27 -14.32 8.49 -44.95
N ALA A 28 -15.35 9.26 -44.78
CA ALA A 28 -16.70 8.95 -44.30
C ALA A 28 -17.43 7.86 -45.10
N ASN A 29 -18.24 7.06 -44.39
CA ASN A 29 -19.31 6.27 -44.95
C ASN A 29 -20.60 6.50 -44.11
N PRO A 30 -21.70 6.93 -44.70
CA PRO A 30 -22.96 7.11 -44.01
C PRO A 30 -23.83 5.85 -44.13
N GLY A 31 -24.33 5.35 -43.01
CA GLY A 31 -25.35 4.31 -43.11
C GLY A 31 -25.61 3.55 -41.81
N GLY A 32 -26.53 4.05 -41.02
CA GLY A 32 -27.63 3.35 -40.38
C GLY A 32 -27.37 2.26 -39.37
N SER A 33 -27.78 2.49 -38.17
CA SER A 33 -28.78 1.70 -37.46
C SER A 33 -28.54 1.78 -35.94
N GLU A 34 -29.56 2.24 -35.30
CA GLU A 34 -29.69 2.30 -33.84
C GLU A 34 -29.56 0.93 -33.19
N GLY A 35 -28.82 0.88 -32.10
CA GLY A 35 -28.73 -0.27 -31.21
C GLY A 35 -28.17 0.22 -29.88
N GLY A 36 -29.01 0.91 -29.09
CA GLY A 36 -28.71 1.27 -27.73
C GLY A 36 -28.54 0.00 -26.90
N GLY A 37 -27.31 -0.32 -26.59
CA GLY A 37 -26.94 -1.28 -25.59
C GLY A 37 -26.05 -0.56 -24.58
N GLY A 38 -26.66 0.16 -23.63
CA GLY A 38 -26.00 0.58 -22.41
C GLY A 38 -25.68 -0.65 -21.62
N GLY A 39 -24.51 -1.24 -21.89
CA GLY A 39 -23.96 -2.26 -21.01
C GLY A 39 -23.60 -1.57 -19.71
N GLU A 40 -24.36 -1.87 -18.64
CA GLU A 40 -23.89 -1.62 -17.28
C GLU A 40 -22.47 -2.15 -17.18
N PRO A 41 -21.53 -1.39 -16.57
CA PRO A 41 -20.18 -1.92 -16.32
C PRO A 41 -20.35 -3.19 -15.50
N GLN A 42 -20.00 -4.33 -16.10
CA GLN A 42 -19.93 -5.59 -15.35
C GLN A 42 -18.99 -5.36 -14.18
N PRO A 43 -19.35 -5.81 -12.96
CA PRO A 43 -18.45 -5.73 -11.83
C PRO A 43 -17.16 -6.46 -12.21
N GLU A 44 -16.04 -5.75 -12.16
CA GLU A 44 -14.73 -6.34 -12.41
C GLU A 44 -14.57 -7.57 -11.51
N ALA A 45 -14.02 -8.64 -12.06
CA ALA A 45 -13.82 -9.88 -11.32
C ALA A 45 -13.06 -9.57 -10.03
N ASN A 46 -13.55 -10.08 -8.88
CA ASN A 46 -12.88 -9.92 -7.60
C ASN A 46 -11.46 -10.50 -7.70
N VAL A 47 -10.48 -9.61 -7.70
CA VAL A 47 -9.07 -10.00 -7.70
C VAL A 47 -8.70 -10.38 -6.27
N THR A 48 -8.22 -11.60 -6.08
CA THR A 48 -7.66 -12.05 -4.81
C THR A 48 -6.15 -12.23 -4.98
N SER A 49 -5.37 -11.41 -4.28
CA SER A 49 -3.91 -11.53 -4.26
C SER A 49 -3.38 -11.53 -2.84
N GLN A 50 -2.33 -12.31 -2.58
CA GLN A 50 -1.66 -12.31 -1.30
C GLN A 50 -0.59 -11.20 -1.30
N VAL A 51 -0.82 -10.15 -0.52
CA VAL A 51 0.07 -8.98 -0.47
C VAL A 51 1.38 -9.30 0.24
N TYR A 52 1.31 -9.90 1.42
CA TYR A 52 2.48 -10.25 2.24
C TYR A 52 2.50 -11.75 2.53
N LYS A 53 3.68 -12.36 2.45
CA LYS A 53 3.88 -13.79 2.73
C LYS A 53 4.81 -13.97 3.91
N PRO A 54 4.45 -14.74 4.93
CA PRO A 54 5.37 -15.08 6.03
C PRO A 54 6.72 -15.58 5.50
N GLY A 55 7.82 -15.11 6.09
CA GLY A 55 9.19 -15.40 5.64
C GLY A 55 9.73 -14.46 4.57
N GLU A 56 8.90 -13.61 3.96
CA GLU A 56 9.34 -12.65 2.94
C GLU A 56 10.22 -11.56 3.56
N SER A 57 11.33 -11.23 2.87
CA SER A 57 12.24 -10.13 3.24
C SER A 57 12.76 -10.17 4.67
N GLY A 58 12.85 -11.38 5.26
CA GLY A 58 13.39 -11.57 6.61
C GLY A 58 12.38 -11.41 7.75
N TYR A 59 11.09 -11.23 7.43
CA TYR A 59 10.04 -11.12 8.45
C TYR A 59 9.30 -12.45 8.63
N ALA A 60 9.27 -12.94 9.86
CA ALA A 60 8.59 -14.20 10.19
C ALA A 60 7.07 -14.10 10.03
N ALA A 61 6.50 -12.92 10.29
CA ALA A 61 5.06 -12.70 10.18
C ALA A 61 4.74 -11.26 9.76
N PHE A 62 3.53 -11.07 9.21
CA PHE A 62 2.97 -9.75 8.92
C PHE A 62 1.59 -9.65 9.58
N ARG A 63 1.33 -8.50 10.23
CA ARG A 63 0.05 -8.26 10.90
C ARG A 63 -0.39 -6.79 10.75
N ILE A 64 -1.61 -6.52 11.19
CA ILE A 64 -2.21 -5.18 11.27
C ILE A 64 -2.12 -4.45 9.92
N PRO A 65 -2.75 -4.98 8.87
CA PRO A 65 -2.72 -4.32 7.57
C PRO A 65 -3.57 -3.05 7.56
N ALA A 66 -3.10 -2.05 6.82
CA ALA A 66 -3.86 -0.85 6.48
C ALA A 66 -3.67 -0.52 5.00
N VAL A 67 -4.75 -0.21 4.30
CA VAL A 67 -4.72 0.05 2.86
C VAL A 67 -5.28 1.43 2.56
N VAL A 68 -4.59 2.18 1.70
CA VAL A 68 -5.07 3.45 1.14
C VAL A 68 -4.77 3.51 -0.35
N VAL A 69 -5.53 4.34 -1.06
CA VAL A 69 -5.26 4.64 -2.47
C VAL A 69 -4.76 6.07 -2.58
N SER A 70 -3.61 6.25 -3.20
CA SER A 70 -3.03 7.58 -3.44
C SER A 70 -3.88 8.40 -4.43
N LYS A 71 -3.69 9.71 -4.48
CA LYS A 71 -4.36 10.57 -5.49
C LYS A 71 -4.00 10.20 -6.94
N ALA A 72 -2.88 9.51 -7.14
CA ALA A 72 -2.45 9.00 -8.45
C ALA A 72 -3.03 7.60 -8.78
N GLY A 73 -3.88 7.02 -7.92
CA GLY A 73 -4.48 5.71 -8.14
C GLY A 73 -3.63 4.53 -7.66
N THR A 74 -2.42 4.75 -7.16
CA THR A 74 -1.58 3.67 -6.60
C THR A 74 -2.20 3.14 -5.31
N VAL A 75 -2.40 1.84 -5.21
CA VAL A 75 -2.81 1.16 -3.97
C VAL A 75 -1.58 0.95 -3.09
N LEU A 76 -1.68 1.34 -1.83
CA LEU A 76 -0.61 1.23 -0.84
C LEU A 76 -1.10 0.34 0.31
N ALA A 77 -0.45 -0.80 0.49
CA ALA A 77 -0.74 -1.73 1.58
C ALA A 77 0.37 -1.62 2.63
N PHE A 78 0.03 -1.08 3.79
CA PHE A 78 0.92 -1.02 4.95
C PHE A 78 0.73 -2.26 5.80
N ALA A 79 1.79 -2.70 6.49
CA ALA A 79 1.72 -3.76 7.48
C ALA A 79 2.87 -3.64 8.50
N GLU A 80 2.69 -4.29 9.63
CA GLU A 80 3.78 -4.62 10.54
C GLU A 80 4.57 -5.80 9.98
N GLY A 81 5.89 -5.63 9.79
CA GLY A 81 6.82 -6.72 9.55
C GLY A 81 7.44 -7.15 10.87
N ARG A 82 7.17 -8.37 11.30
CA ARG A 82 7.61 -8.93 12.58
C ARG A 82 8.76 -9.88 12.38
N VAL A 83 9.91 -9.56 12.95
CA VAL A 83 11.16 -10.30 12.75
C VAL A 83 11.13 -11.63 13.51
N ASP A 84 10.75 -11.59 14.79
CA ASP A 84 10.91 -12.71 15.71
C ASP A 84 9.72 -13.70 15.72
N GLY A 85 8.63 -13.40 15.02
CA GLY A 85 7.41 -14.20 15.04
C GLY A 85 6.13 -13.36 15.00
N SER A 86 5.01 -13.91 15.45
CA SER A 86 3.70 -13.22 15.41
C SER A 86 3.36 -12.44 16.67
N ALA A 87 4.18 -12.50 17.71
CA ALA A 87 3.95 -11.83 19.00
C ALA A 87 4.06 -10.30 18.89
N ASP A 88 3.42 -9.59 19.83
CA ASP A 88 3.39 -8.12 19.84
C ASP A 88 4.59 -7.48 20.55
N ASP A 89 5.52 -8.26 21.06
CA ASP A 89 6.65 -7.84 21.88
C ASP A 89 8.04 -7.98 21.20
N GLY A 90 8.07 -8.44 19.96
CA GLY A 90 9.29 -8.58 19.17
C GLY A 90 9.77 -7.30 18.50
N ASN A 91 10.81 -7.43 17.68
CA ASN A 91 11.23 -6.40 16.72
C ASN A 91 10.15 -6.26 15.63
N ILE A 92 9.59 -5.05 15.47
CA ILE A 92 8.48 -4.78 14.56
C ILE A 92 8.77 -3.53 13.76
N ASP A 93 8.86 -3.68 12.44
CA ASP A 93 9.02 -2.60 11.47
C ASP A 93 7.71 -2.27 10.78
N LEU A 94 7.59 -1.06 10.25
CA LEU A 94 6.50 -0.69 9.35
C LEU A 94 6.94 -0.80 7.90
N LEU A 95 6.14 -1.49 7.13
CA LEU A 95 6.38 -1.75 5.71
C LEU A 95 5.24 -1.23 4.86
N VAL A 96 5.51 -0.97 3.59
CA VAL A 96 4.50 -0.71 2.56
C VAL A 96 4.83 -1.47 1.29
N LYS A 97 3.83 -2.05 0.64
CA LYS A 97 3.86 -2.49 -0.75
C LYS A 97 2.97 -1.61 -1.60
N ARG A 98 3.32 -1.50 -2.88
CA ARG A 98 2.62 -0.69 -3.87
C ARG A 98 2.06 -1.57 -4.97
N SER A 99 0.85 -1.25 -5.40
CA SER A 99 0.26 -1.81 -6.62
C SER A 99 -0.19 -0.67 -7.53
N GLU A 100 0.13 -0.76 -8.80
CA GLU A 100 -0.27 0.20 -9.84
C GLU A 100 -1.34 -0.39 -10.78
N ASP A 101 -1.81 -1.60 -10.49
CA ASP A 101 -2.76 -2.39 -11.27
C ASP A 101 -3.95 -2.90 -10.43
N ASN A 102 -4.41 -2.06 -9.50
CA ASN A 102 -5.55 -2.33 -8.63
C ASN A 102 -5.42 -3.61 -7.77
N GLY A 103 -4.20 -3.93 -7.34
CA GLY A 103 -3.94 -5.06 -6.44
C GLY A 103 -3.64 -6.39 -7.14
N ASN A 104 -3.51 -6.42 -8.47
CA ASN A 104 -3.13 -7.62 -9.19
C ASN A 104 -1.68 -8.02 -8.91
N THR A 105 -0.78 -7.04 -8.95
CA THR A 105 0.64 -7.25 -8.62
C THR A 105 1.12 -6.24 -7.58
N TRP A 106 2.17 -6.62 -6.85
CA TRP A 106 2.70 -5.84 -5.74
C TRP A 106 4.21 -5.71 -5.84
N SER A 107 4.73 -4.55 -5.45
CA SER A 107 6.16 -4.31 -5.32
C SER A 107 6.77 -5.20 -4.23
N THR A 108 8.10 -5.27 -4.18
CA THR A 108 8.80 -5.72 -2.99
C THR A 108 8.47 -4.81 -1.79
N PRO A 109 8.51 -5.33 -0.54
CA PRO A 109 8.30 -4.51 0.64
C PRO A 109 9.30 -3.35 0.72
N ILE A 110 8.79 -2.17 1.01
CA ILE A 110 9.59 -0.98 1.30
C ILE A 110 9.50 -0.74 2.81
N LYS A 111 10.65 -0.67 3.49
CA LYS A 111 10.71 -0.34 4.90
C LYS A 111 10.41 1.15 5.07
N VAL A 112 9.31 1.46 5.74
CA VAL A 112 8.83 2.83 5.96
C VAL A 112 9.42 3.41 7.23
N TYR A 113 9.46 2.60 8.28
CA TYR A 113 10.04 2.97 9.55
C TYR A 113 10.60 1.73 10.27
N ASP A 114 11.78 1.89 10.83
CA ASP A 114 12.53 0.90 11.58
C ASP A 114 13.26 1.63 12.72
N ASP A 115 13.18 1.13 13.92
CA ASP A 115 13.90 1.65 15.08
C ASP A 115 14.63 0.51 15.80
N GLY A 116 15.40 -0.25 15.03
CA GLY A 116 16.20 -1.38 15.52
C GLY A 116 15.33 -2.47 16.13
N GLU A 117 15.51 -2.77 17.40
CA GLU A 117 14.74 -3.81 18.08
C GLU A 117 13.40 -3.32 18.66
N ASN A 118 13.10 -2.03 18.54
CA ASN A 118 11.88 -1.45 19.08
C ASN A 118 10.64 -1.84 18.25
N ARG A 119 9.47 -1.48 18.77
CA ARG A 119 8.18 -1.86 18.19
C ARG A 119 7.53 -0.69 17.50
N CYS A 120 7.39 -0.75 16.18
CA CYS A 120 6.66 0.21 15.36
C CYS A 120 5.38 -0.46 14.90
N GLN A 121 4.24 -0.05 15.46
CA GLN A 121 2.99 -0.80 15.38
C GLN A 121 1.81 0.05 14.94
N ASN A 122 0.75 -0.63 14.48
CA ASN A 122 -0.55 -0.04 14.17
C ASN A 122 -0.46 1.08 13.13
N PRO A 123 -0.04 0.80 11.89
CA PRO A 123 0.02 1.80 10.85
C PRO A 123 -1.37 2.37 10.54
N ALA A 124 -1.51 3.70 10.58
CA ALA A 124 -2.72 4.43 10.26
C ALA A 124 -2.43 5.49 9.18
N PRO A 125 -2.39 5.10 7.91
CA PRO A 125 -2.14 6.02 6.81
C PRO A 125 -3.36 6.89 6.50
N VAL A 126 -3.11 8.17 6.14
CA VAL A 126 -4.13 9.12 5.70
C VAL A 126 -3.66 9.83 4.44
N VAL A 127 -4.48 9.81 3.39
CA VAL A 127 -4.20 10.54 2.15
C VAL A 127 -4.85 11.93 2.23
N LEU A 128 -4.04 12.97 2.14
CA LEU A 128 -4.49 14.36 2.17
C LEU A 128 -4.91 14.83 0.77
N ASP A 129 -5.69 15.91 0.72
CA ASP A 129 -6.17 16.48 -0.54
C ASP A 129 -5.05 16.93 -1.48
N ASN A 130 -3.93 17.36 -0.95
CA ASN A 130 -2.74 17.74 -1.72
C ASN A 130 -1.88 16.53 -2.18
N GLY A 131 -2.35 15.29 -1.99
CA GLY A 131 -1.65 14.07 -2.39
C GLY A 131 -0.58 13.58 -1.41
N ARG A 132 -0.30 14.32 -0.32
CA ARG A 132 0.60 13.84 0.72
C ARG A 132 -0.05 12.68 1.49
N ILE A 133 0.78 11.76 1.96
CA ILE A 133 0.35 10.67 2.81
C ILE A 133 0.97 10.87 4.19
N LEU A 134 0.12 10.99 5.20
CA LEU A 134 0.52 10.96 6.59
C LEU A 134 0.44 9.53 7.09
N LEU A 135 1.46 9.07 7.78
CA LEU A 135 1.43 7.80 8.48
C LEU A 135 1.55 8.05 9.98
N LEU A 136 0.49 7.74 10.71
CA LEU A 136 0.49 7.71 12.17
C LEU A 136 0.72 6.26 12.61
N PHE A 137 1.45 6.08 13.68
CA PHE A 137 1.70 4.75 14.23
C PHE A 137 2.08 4.81 15.71
N CYS A 138 2.04 3.68 16.40
CA CYS A 138 2.48 3.54 17.78
C CYS A 138 3.94 3.11 17.81
N TRP A 139 4.72 3.77 18.66
CA TRP A 139 6.08 3.36 18.97
C TRP A 139 6.18 2.92 20.44
N ASN A 140 6.84 1.80 20.68
CA ASN A 140 7.13 1.32 22.02
C ASN A 140 8.57 0.81 22.08
N GLU A 141 9.26 1.18 23.14
CA GLU A 141 10.57 0.61 23.44
C GLU A 141 10.43 -0.88 23.76
N ARG A 142 11.33 -1.68 23.21
CA ARG A 142 11.44 -3.10 23.60
C ARG A 142 12.17 -3.19 24.94
N THR A 143 11.48 -3.67 25.94
CA THR A 143 12.10 -3.98 27.24
C THR A 143 12.55 -5.42 27.20
N PRO A 144 13.86 -5.73 27.22
CA PRO A 144 14.35 -7.11 27.28
C PRO A 144 13.74 -7.83 28.49
N GLY A 145 13.15 -9.00 28.25
CA GLY A 145 12.53 -9.82 29.31
C GLY A 145 11.10 -9.46 29.70
N SER A 146 10.50 -8.47 29.09
CA SER A 146 9.05 -8.22 29.19
C SER A 146 8.30 -9.14 28.22
N ALA A 147 8.19 -10.40 28.57
CA ALA A 147 7.15 -11.23 27.95
C ALA A 147 5.81 -10.60 28.33
N ASN A 148 5.07 -10.08 27.34
CA ASN A 148 3.67 -9.75 27.59
C ASN A 148 2.97 -11.03 27.99
N GLY A 149 2.68 -11.14 29.28
CA GLY A 149 1.89 -12.24 29.78
C GLY A 149 0.61 -12.30 28.97
N SER A 150 0.41 -13.42 28.30
CA SER A 150 -0.89 -13.82 27.81
C SER A 150 -1.83 -13.87 29.00
N GLY A 151 -2.68 -12.86 29.11
CA GLY A 151 -3.87 -12.91 29.92
C GLY A 151 -5.02 -13.46 29.09
#